data_9dc65a741c4a5821dd284a299cf35c10
#
_entry.id   9dc65a741c4a5821dd284a299cf35c10
#
_cell.length_a   1.000
_cell.length_b   1.000
_cell.length_c   1.000
_cell.angle_alpha   90.00
_cell.angle_beta   90.00
_cell.angle_gamma   90.00
#
_symmetry.space_group_name_H-M   'P 1'
#
loop_
_entity.id
_entity.type
_entity.pdbx_description
1 polymer ?
#
loop_
_entity_poly.entity_id
_entity_poly.type
_entity_poly.pdbx_seq_one_letter_code
_entity_poly.pdbx_strand_id
1 'polypeptide(L)'
;MKKAMLSIISVVLVVSMVFGMTSITAQAQQDAGKRVGSTLLGGVVTGLLGAINGIFPDAKSFIDKKDFENDTFYGGTEEFLDEPAENAAWKLGYANVSLVPDDWKNYTYYLGGYIVIENLFTNNVEYVIDDMKARVIAIEDGSGRGVTVFATIDCIGMTNSDIKKIRQALVEKAGGKYDFAAINVESTHAHSCIDTEGLWTNLFGKMLKNMPRALTHIGTPEQGTDEKYMKLLYDRVSDAMLEACDSMVTGTMTYARKDIGEQYFSNKNRSSASALMTDMVRLAFTPDDESLAPTYIINMAAHPDVAGLATDFVLDGEAVNTGRQLSGEYPYYMGETLAEAGVNCMFFNGAIAGIYIARGATNDSQPGYWRAEQSARYGQEMAKIALAMTMTLDEIKTGDLKDILYNEEIINKEMAYVEENGGEYTLWCEGWEPVEEVDVDPLFNIVIKEVFVPVTNPLIILAGKLNLANYKVLRTGFRKYEICTEIGYIEFGRQLKAVMMPGEVVQDLVAGGTSLTADGSYSGKDFEFAPLNEIFGDEDLICFGLANDAVGYIVPDNDYCMCIAFDHYQELISLGGGVASAVVKGLADIAEEYA
;
A
#
# COMPACT_ATOMS: atom_id res chain seq x y z
N MET A 1 -32.52 27.40 3.94
CA MET A 1 -32.09 26.85 5.24
C MET A 1 -32.74 25.52 5.60
N LYS A 2 -34.09 25.39 5.79
CA LYS A 2 -34.72 24.09 6.19
C LYS A 2 -34.43 22.94 5.22
N LYS A 3 -34.45 23.14 3.90
CA LYS A 3 -34.08 22.10 2.89
C LYS A 3 -32.63 21.70 2.97
N ALA A 4 -31.71 22.66 3.14
CA ALA A 4 -30.28 22.37 3.31
C ALA A 4 -30.00 21.60 4.62
N MET A 5 -30.67 21.95 5.71
CA MET A 5 -30.53 21.26 6.99
C MET A 5 -31.12 19.83 6.95
N LEU A 6 -32.22 19.61 6.23
CA LEU A 6 -32.77 18.28 5.98
C LEU A 6 -31.81 17.43 5.10
N SER A 7 -31.21 18.03 4.08
CA SER A 7 -30.21 17.35 3.26
C SER A 7 -28.96 16.97 4.07
N ILE A 8 -28.50 17.87 4.96
CA ILE A 8 -27.38 17.60 5.87
C ILE A 8 -27.70 16.41 6.79
N ILE A 9 -28.86 16.41 7.43
CA ILE A 9 -29.30 15.33 8.31
C ILE A 9 -29.44 14.01 7.53
N SER A 10 -29.96 14.06 6.30
CA SER A 10 -30.09 12.87 5.44
C SER A 10 -28.73 12.31 5.04
N VAL A 11 -27.75 13.16 4.71
CA VAL A 11 -26.37 12.73 4.36
C VAL A 11 -25.69 12.11 5.58
N VAL A 12 -25.77 12.74 6.74
CA VAL A 12 -25.20 12.20 7.99
C VAL A 12 -25.86 10.87 8.35
N LEU A 13 -27.18 10.75 8.24
CA LEU A 13 -27.90 9.51 8.50
C LEU A 13 -27.52 8.39 7.51
N VAL A 14 -27.43 8.71 6.21
CA VAL A 14 -27.06 7.71 5.19
C VAL A 14 -25.60 7.29 5.36
N VAL A 15 -24.68 8.23 5.57
CA VAL A 15 -23.28 7.92 5.87
C VAL A 15 -23.17 7.09 7.14
N SER A 16 -23.87 7.45 8.22
CA SER A 16 -23.90 6.66 9.47
C SER A 16 -24.53 5.28 9.28
N MET A 17 -25.56 5.14 8.44
CA MET A 17 -26.14 3.84 8.09
C MET A 17 -25.18 3.00 7.25
N VAL A 18 -24.50 3.59 6.26
CA VAL A 18 -23.52 2.90 5.41
C VAL A 18 -22.39 2.34 6.28
N PHE A 19 -21.81 3.16 7.15
CA PHE A 19 -20.72 2.71 8.03
C PHE A 19 -21.19 1.83 9.19
N GLY A 20 -22.44 1.97 9.67
CA GLY A 20 -23.00 1.10 10.72
C GLY A 20 -23.32 -0.32 10.25
N MET A 21 -23.39 -0.56 8.95
CA MET A 21 -23.66 -1.89 8.38
C MET A 21 -22.39 -2.65 7.96
N THR A 22 -21.22 -2.00 7.93
CA THR A 22 -19.93 -2.65 7.60
C THR A 22 -19.41 -3.59 8.69
N SER A 23 -19.98 -3.51 9.91
CA SER A 23 -19.63 -4.40 11.02
C SER A 23 -20.29 -5.79 10.98
N ILE A 24 -21.09 -6.10 9.94
CA ILE A 24 -21.71 -7.43 9.78
C ILE A 24 -20.75 -8.30 8.96
N THR A 25 -19.74 -8.86 9.63
CA THR A 25 -18.86 -9.87 9.07
C THR A 25 -19.63 -11.17 8.87
N ALA A 26 -19.92 -11.53 7.63
CA ALA A 26 -20.36 -12.87 7.26
C ALA A 26 -19.49 -13.37 6.11
N GLN A 27 -18.66 -14.38 6.36
CA GLN A 27 -17.99 -15.15 5.31
C GLN A 27 -19.03 -15.61 4.28
N ALA A 28 -19.05 -14.98 3.14
CA ALA A 28 -20.03 -15.22 2.12
C ALA A 28 -19.51 -16.21 1.08
N GLN A 29 -19.78 -17.49 1.28
CA GLN A 29 -19.87 -18.40 0.13
C GLN A 29 -20.89 -17.85 -0.88
N GLN A 30 -20.55 -17.90 -2.16
CA GLN A 30 -21.36 -17.34 -3.25
C GLN A 30 -22.72 -18.06 -3.39
N ASP A 31 -23.71 -17.64 -2.62
CA ASP A 31 -25.08 -18.09 -2.71
C ASP A 31 -25.85 -17.18 -3.69
N ALA A 32 -26.52 -17.75 -4.68
CA ALA A 32 -27.32 -17.02 -5.67
C ALA A 32 -28.34 -16.05 -5.03
N GLY A 33 -28.89 -16.41 -3.87
CA GLY A 33 -29.78 -15.54 -3.10
C GLY A 33 -29.09 -14.30 -2.56
N LYS A 34 -27.85 -14.43 -2.10
CA LYS A 34 -27.02 -13.29 -1.62
C LYS A 34 -26.65 -12.36 -2.77
N ARG A 35 -26.30 -12.89 -3.94
CA ARG A 35 -26.02 -12.10 -5.16
C ARG A 35 -27.19 -11.20 -5.54
N VAL A 36 -28.39 -11.74 -5.60
CA VAL A 36 -29.61 -10.96 -5.89
C VAL A 36 -29.87 -9.90 -4.80
N GLY A 37 -29.72 -10.26 -3.54
CA GLY A 37 -29.87 -9.35 -2.41
C GLY A 37 -28.86 -8.19 -2.46
N SER A 38 -27.59 -8.49 -2.70
CA SER A 38 -26.52 -7.49 -2.83
C SER A 38 -26.77 -6.55 -4.01
N THR A 39 -27.16 -7.07 -5.17
CA THR A 39 -27.47 -6.26 -6.36
C THR A 39 -28.62 -5.28 -6.10
N LEU A 40 -29.69 -5.74 -5.48
CA LEU A 40 -30.84 -4.88 -5.17
C LEU A 40 -30.46 -3.81 -4.12
N LEU A 41 -29.80 -4.21 -3.05
CA LEU A 41 -29.37 -3.29 -2.01
C LEU A 41 -28.33 -2.29 -2.53
N GLY A 42 -27.35 -2.76 -3.28
CA GLY A 42 -26.34 -1.92 -3.94
C GLY A 42 -26.98 -0.91 -4.88
N GLY A 43 -27.96 -1.31 -5.69
CA GLY A 43 -28.72 -0.41 -6.55
C GLY A 43 -29.48 0.68 -5.78
N VAL A 44 -30.08 0.34 -4.65
CA VAL A 44 -30.78 1.30 -3.78
C VAL A 44 -29.78 2.29 -3.18
N VAL A 45 -28.67 1.80 -2.62
CA VAL A 45 -27.63 2.64 -1.99
C VAL A 45 -26.99 3.56 -3.01
N THR A 46 -26.59 3.02 -4.16
CA THR A 46 -26.00 3.81 -5.26
C THR A 46 -26.98 4.89 -5.74
N GLY A 47 -28.27 4.54 -5.86
CA GLY A 47 -29.32 5.49 -6.24
C GLY A 47 -29.50 6.63 -5.23
N LEU A 48 -29.53 6.31 -3.93
CA LEU A 48 -29.63 7.31 -2.85
C LEU A 48 -28.40 8.22 -2.80
N LEU A 49 -27.21 7.65 -2.83
CA LEU A 49 -25.94 8.41 -2.84
C LEU A 49 -25.79 9.24 -4.12
N GLY A 50 -26.22 8.71 -5.26
CA GLY A 50 -26.29 9.45 -6.52
C GLY A 50 -27.24 10.65 -6.47
N ALA A 51 -28.39 10.50 -5.79
CA ALA A 51 -29.30 11.61 -5.56
C ALA A 51 -28.69 12.68 -4.65
N ILE A 52 -27.99 12.28 -3.58
CA ILE A 52 -27.26 13.19 -2.69
C ILE A 52 -26.17 13.92 -3.46
N ASN A 53 -25.36 13.22 -4.25
CA ASN A 53 -24.35 13.82 -5.13
C ASN A 53 -24.94 14.82 -6.10
N GLY A 54 -26.19 14.62 -6.52
CA GLY A 54 -26.92 15.55 -7.38
C GLY A 54 -27.26 16.88 -6.75
N ILE A 55 -27.25 16.96 -5.41
CA ILE A 55 -27.52 18.20 -4.66
C ILE A 55 -26.27 19.09 -4.60
N PHE A 56 -25.08 18.47 -4.56
CA PHE A 56 -23.80 19.19 -4.50
C PHE A 56 -23.31 19.50 -5.92
N PRO A 57 -22.98 20.76 -6.21
CA PRO A 57 -22.27 21.10 -7.45
C PRO A 57 -20.87 20.47 -7.45
N ASP A 58 -20.24 20.43 -8.62
CA ASP A 58 -18.85 20.01 -8.72
C ASP A 58 -17.95 20.97 -7.95
N ALA A 59 -16.93 20.45 -7.28
CA ALA A 59 -15.96 21.28 -6.58
C ALA A 59 -15.22 22.18 -7.57
N LYS A 60 -14.76 23.35 -7.10
CA LYS A 60 -13.97 24.28 -7.92
C LYS A 60 -12.62 23.68 -8.36
N SER A 61 -12.13 22.69 -7.61
CA SER A 61 -10.92 21.93 -7.93
C SER A 61 -11.11 20.94 -9.07
N PHE A 62 -12.36 20.60 -9.44
CA PHE A 62 -12.62 19.72 -10.59
C PHE A 62 -12.35 20.48 -11.89
N ILE A 63 -11.51 19.90 -12.74
CA ILE A 63 -11.16 20.48 -14.04
C ILE A 63 -11.75 19.66 -15.18
N ASP A 64 -11.88 20.23 -16.36
CA ASP A 64 -12.23 19.46 -17.55
C ASP A 64 -11.01 18.65 -18.01
N LYS A 65 -11.21 17.38 -18.42
CA LYS A 65 -10.10 16.48 -18.82
C LYS A 65 -9.20 17.10 -19.89
N LYS A 66 -9.77 17.86 -20.82
CA LYS A 66 -9.01 18.55 -21.89
C LYS A 66 -8.04 19.63 -21.39
N ASP A 67 -8.24 20.12 -20.15
CA ASP A 67 -7.42 21.15 -19.51
C ASP A 67 -6.45 20.54 -18.49
N PHE A 68 -6.33 19.21 -18.47
CA PHE A 68 -5.41 18.50 -17.60
C PHE A 68 -4.00 18.50 -18.20
N GLU A 69 -3.04 18.90 -17.40
CA GLU A 69 -1.61 18.85 -17.70
C GLU A 69 -0.90 18.23 -16.50
N ASN A 70 0.13 17.44 -16.77
CA ASN A 70 0.99 16.83 -15.77
C ASN A 70 2.46 17.20 -16.04
N ASP A 71 2.93 18.22 -15.36
CA ASP A 71 4.27 18.79 -15.46
C ASP A 71 5.31 18.14 -14.52
N THR A 72 4.85 17.18 -13.70
CA THR A 72 5.71 16.41 -12.76
C THR A 72 5.70 14.93 -13.07
N PHE A 73 5.42 14.57 -14.30
CA PHE A 73 5.45 13.19 -14.77
C PHE A 73 6.86 12.79 -15.21
N TYR A 74 7.26 11.57 -14.83
CA TYR A 74 8.54 10.95 -15.18
C TYR A 74 8.24 9.59 -15.81
N GLY A 75 8.51 9.46 -17.11
CA GLY A 75 8.11 8.29 -17.91
C GLY A 75 8.99 7.06 -17.78
N GLY A 76 10.11 7.16 -17.07
CA GLY A 76 11.09 6.07 -16.96
C GLY A 76 12.29 6.25 -17.88
N THR A 77 12.98 5.16 -18.19
CA THR A 77 14.09 5.16 -19.17
C THR A 77 13.50 5.35 -20.57
N GLU A 78 14.10 6.26 -21.36
CA GLU A 78 13.57 6.59 -22.71
C GLU A 78 13.61 5.39 -23.67
N GLU A 79 14.58 4.47 -23.46
CA GLU A 79 14.79 3.28 -24.28
C GLU A 79 15.03 2.07 -23.36
N PHE A 80 14.38 0.95 -23.64
CA PHE A 80 14.70 -0.34 -23.01
C PHE A 80 15.90 -0.95 -23.71
N LEU A 81 16.84 -1.42 -22.90
CA LEU A 81 18.02 -2.14 -23.39
C LEU A 81 17.80 -3.65 -23.19
N ASP A 82 18.22 -4.44 -24.18
CA ASP A 82 18.20 -5.91 -24.08
C ASP A 82 19.42 -6.45 -23.34
N GLU A 83 20.52 -5.68 -23.29
CA GLU A 83 21.81 -6.05 -22.73
C GLU A 83 22.38 -4.88 -21.91
N PRO A 84 23.18 -5.15 -20.86
CA PRO A 84 23.87 -4.09 -20.14
C PRO A 84 24.72 -3.21 -21.08
N ALA A 85 24.74 -1.91 -20.78
CA ALA A 85 25.60 -0.97 -21.51
C ALA A 85 27.09 -1.31 -21.33
N GLU A 86 27.96 -0.80 -22.21
CA GLU A 86 29.40 -0.98 -22.05
C GLU A 86 29.90 -0.32 -20.75
N ASN A 87 30.54 -1.08 -19.89
CA ASN A 87 30.95 -0.69 -18.53
C ASN A 87 29.81 -0.38 -17.58
N ALA A 88 28.63 -0.96 -17.78
CA ALA A 88 27.52 -0.88 -16.85
C ALA A 88 27.94 -1.41 -15.46
N ALA A 89 27.44 -0.76 -14.42
CA ALA A 89 27.61 -1.17 -13.04
C ALA A 89 26.42 -0.69 -12.22
N TRP A 90 25.92 -1.52 -11.34
CA TRP A 90 24.92 -1.09 -10.40
C TRP A 90 25.47 0.02 -9.51
N LYS A 91 24.66 1.06 -9.33
CA LYS A 91 24.87 2.06 -8.29
C LYS A 91 23.59 2.22 -7.51
N LEU A 92 23.72 2.19 -6.20
CA LEU A 92 22.61 2.37 -5.29
C LEU A 92 23.03 3.23 -4.12
N GLY A 93 22.14 4.14 -3.71
CA GLY A 93 22.22 4.87 -2.46
C GLY A 93 20.96 4.64 -1.63
N TYR A 94 21.10 4.67 -0.32
CA TYR A 94 20.01 4.43 0.63
C TYR A 94 19.93 5.56 1.66
N ALA A 95 18.72 5.93 2.00
CA ALA A 95 18.42 6.80 3.14
C ALA A 95 17.10 6.39 3.80
N ASN A 96 16.93 6.73 5.07
CA ASN A 96 15.65 6.62 5.74
C ASN A 96 15.42 7.79 6.69
N VAL A 97 14.16 8.11 6.95
CA VAL A 97 13.81 9.23 7.84
C VAL A 97 12.55 8.90 8.63
N SER A 98 12.54 9.33 9.90
CA SER A 98 11.34 9.28 10.74
C SER A 98 10.28 10.26 10.22
N LEU A 99 9.02 9.82 10.20
CA LEU A 99 7.87 10.64 9.85
C LEU A 99 7.00 10.98 11.06
N VAL A 100 7.36 10.53 12.27
CA VAL A 100 6.68 10.92 13.51
C VAL A 100 6.95 12.40 13.78
N PRO A 101 5.90 13.25 13.90
CA PRO A 101 6.07 14.66 14.21
C PRO A 101 6.63 14.88 15.62
N ASP A 102 7.61 15.77 15.77
CA ASP A 102 8.25 16.05 17.07
C ASP A 102 7.26 16.57 18.13
N ASP A 103 6.17 17.16 17.70
CA ASP A 103 5.14 17.74 18.55
C ASP A 103 3.90 16.88 18.74
N TRP A 104 3.97 15.60 18.44
CA TRP A 104 2.81 14.68 18.50
C TRP A 104 2.09 14.69 19.87
N LYS A 105 2.80 14.98 20.96
CA LYS A 105 2.22 15.10 22.31
C LYS A 105 1.43 16.40 22.53
N ASN A 106 1.66 17.41 21.70
CA ASN A 106 1.11 18.76 21.87
C ASN A 106 0.15 19.16 20.75
N TYR A 107 0.00 18.33 19.71
CA TYR A 107 -0.88 18.54 18.58
C TYR A 107 -1.67 17.26 18.30
N THR A 108 -2.90 17.40 17.84
CA THR A 108 -3.77 16.25 17.58
C THR A 108 -3.59 15.79 16.15
N TYR A 109 -2.94 14.65 15.98
CA TYR A 109 -2.88 13.91 14.72
C TYR A 109 -3.87 12.76 14.72
N TYR A 110 -4.27 12.31 13.54
CA TYR A 110 -5.25 11.24 13.35
C TYR A 110 -4.62 10.11 12.55
N LEU A 111 -4.96 8.86 12.91
CA LEU A 111 -4.47 7.69 12.19
C LEU A 111 -5.37 7.38 10.98
N GLY A 112 -4.76 7.00 9.86
CA GLY A 112 -5.41 6.30 8.77
C GLY A 112 -5.69 4.85 9.14
N GLY A 113 -6.55 4.17 8.40
CA GLY A 113 -6.84 2.77 8.65
C GLY A 113 -8.18 2.32 8.07
N TYR A 114 -8.88 1.40 8.74
CA TYR A 114 -10.18 0.98 8.28
C TYR A 114 -11.24 2.09 8.40
N ILE A 115 -12.09 2.21 7.36
CA ILE A 115 -13.26 3.08 7.40
C ILE A 115 -14.39 2.36 8.15
N VAL A 116 -14.30 2.34 9.46
CA VAL A 116 -15.32 1.83 10.39
C VAL A 116 -15.74 2.93 11.35
N ILE A 117 -16.94 2.82 11.94
CA ILE A 117 -17.52 3.90 12.76
C ILE A 117 -16.57 4.29 13.90
N GLU A 118 -15.98 3.33 14.59
CA GLU A 118 -15.08 3.56 15.69
C GLU A 118 -13.88 4.44 15.26
N ASN A 119 -13.28 4.14 14.12
CA ASN A 119 -12.11 4.87 13.60
C ASN A 119 -12.45 6.29 13.14
N LEU A 120 -13.68 6.54 12.71
CA LEU A 120 -14.10 7.87 12.25
C LEU A 120 -14.29 8.89 13.36
N PHE A 121 -14.44 8.45 14.62
CA PHE A 121 -14.69 9.34 15.75
C PHE A 121 -13.57 9.39 16.78
N THR A 122 -12.77 8.33 16.89
CA THR A 122 -11.81 8.14 17.99
C THR A 122 -10.44 7.64 17.51
N ASN A 123 -9.96 8.12 16.38
CA ASN A 123 -8.69 7.70 15.78
C ASN A 123 -7.55 8.69 15.97
N ASN A 124 -7.66 9.61 16.92
CA ASN A 124 -6.55 10.49 17.25
C ASN A 124 -5.39 9.72 17.90
N VAL A 125 -4.16 10.10 17.56
CA VAL A 125 -2.94 9.54 18.15
C VAL A 125 -2.90 9.87 19.65
N GLU A 126 -2.85 8.85 20.48
CA GLU A 126 -2.69 8.99 21.94
C GLU A 126 -1.35 8.44 22.42
N TYR A 127 -0.81 7.48 21.68
CA TYR A 127 0.50 6.87 21.93
C TYR A 127 1.29 6.66 20.65
N VAL A 128 2.62 6.65 20.79
CA VAL A 128 3.58 6.23 19.76
C VAL A 128 4.31 5.01 20.32
N ILE A 129 4.08 3.84 19.73
CA ILE A 129 4.72 2.59 20.14
C ILE A 129 6.12 2.51 19.55
N ASP A 130 6.22 2.82 18.24
CA ASP A 130 7.43 2.76 17.45
C ASP A 130 7.42 3.86 16.38
N ASP A 131 8.42 3.88 15.51
CA ASP A 131 8.56 4.91 14.49
C ASP A 131 7.80 4.53 13.21
N MET A 132 7.31 5.52 12.50
CA MET A 132 6.90 5.42 11.10
C MET A 132 7.96 6.07 10.22
N LYS A 133 8.39 5.38 9.19
CA LYS A 133 9.53 5.81 8.37
C LYS A 133 9.17 6.02 6.90
N ALA A 134 9.95 6.85 6.23
CA ALA A 134 10.17 6.71 4.80
C ALA A 134 11.54 6.07 4.58
N ARG A 135 11.59 5.07 3.69
CA ARG A 135 12.79 4.40 3.25
C ARG A 135 12.98 4.69 1.77
N VAL A 136 14.19 5.03 1.38
CA VAL A 136 14.46 5.53 0.03
C VAL A 136 15.67 4.85 -0.55
N ILE A 137 15.58 4.47 -1.83
CA ILE A 137 16.72 4.12 -2.65
C ILE A 137 16.78 5.02 -3.90
N ALA A 138 17.99 5.37 -4.29
CA ALA A 138 18.31 5.92 -5.61
C ALA A 138 19.15 4.87 -6.35
N ILE A 139 18.77 4.53 -7.57
CA ILE A 139 19.37 3.45 -8.34
C ILE A 139 19.64 3.86 -9.78
N GLU A 140 20.77 3.42 -10.33
CA GLU A 140 21.11 3.45 -11.76
C GLU A 140 21.98 2.24 -12.14
N ASP A 141 21.98 1.89 -13.42
CA ASP A 141 22.76 0.77 -13.98
C ASP A 141 24.08 1.20 -14.64
N GLY A 142 24.40 2.49 -14.56
CA GLY A 142 25.58 3.06 -15.21
C GLY A 142 25.44 3.28 -16.72
N SER A 143 24.26 3.05 -17.31
CA SER A 143 24.01 3.30 -18.74
C SER A 143 23.91 4.80 -19.09
N GLY A 144 23.73 5.65 -18.09
CA GLY A 144 23.52 7.10 -18.28
C GLY A 144 22.09 7.48 -18.67
N ARG A 145 21.11 6.57 -18.51
CA ARG A 145 19.68 6.83 -18.78
C ARG A 145 18.94 7.55 -17.64
N GLY A 146 19.69 8.04 -16.66
CA GLY A 146 19.17 8.80 -15.53
C GLY A 146 19.02 7.97 -14.25
N VAL A 147 18.78 8.68 -13.15
CA VAL A 147 18.59 8.09 -11.81
C VAL A 147 17.12 7.78 -11.60
N THR A 148 16.82 6.60 -11.11
CA THR A 148 15.48 6.28 -10.61
C THR A 148 15.47 6.31 -9.09
N VAL A 149 14.49 7.00 -8.52
CA VAL A 149 14.29 7.08 -7.07
C VAL A 149 13.01 6.36 -6.69
N PHE A 150 13.10 5.53 -5.64
CA PHE A 150 11.94 4.92 -4.99
C PHE A 150 11.92 5.31 -3.52
N ALA A 151 10.78 5.74 -3.04
CA ALA A 151 10.52 5.91 -1.62
C ALA A 151 9.33 5.05 -1.20
N THR A 152 9.48 4.24 -0.14
CA THR A 152 8.36 3.61 0.53
C THR A 152 8.04 4.36 1.81
N ILE A 153 6.77 4.67 2.03
CA ILE A 153 6.30 5.49 3.13
C ILE A 153 5.39 4.65 4.02
N ASP A 154 5.67 4.61 5.31
CA ASP A 154 4.77 4.00 6.29
C ASP A 154 3.53 4.90 6.44
N CYS A 155 2.50 4.61 5.67
CA CYS A 155 1.20 5.28 5.67
C CYS A 155 0.15 4.40 5.00
N ILE A 156 -1.12 4.79 5.13
CA ILE A 156 -2.26 4.07 4.53
C ILE A 156 -2.26 4.15 3.01
N GLY A 157 -1.85 5.28 2.45
CA GLY A 157 -1.83 5.55 1.02
C GLY A 157 -1.40 6.99 0.73
N MET A 158 -0.88 7.22 -0.46
CA MET A 158 -0.50 8.56 -0.95
C MET A 158 -1.16 8.83 -2.28
N THR A 159 -1.92 9.92 -2.37
CA THR A 159 -2.52 10.28 -3.65
C THR A 159 -1.46 10.79 -4.64
N ASN A 160 -1.65 10.55 -5.93
CA ASN A 160 -0.79 11.08 -6.99
C ASN A 160 -0.59 12.61 -6.88
N SER A 161 -1.62 13.33 -6.40
CA SER A 161 -1.53 14.79 -6.15
C SER A 161 -0.50 15.16 -5.07
N ASP A 162 -0.31 14.32 -4.06
CA ASP A 162 0.67 14.53 -2.98
C ASP A 162 2.06 14.06 -3.41
N ILE A 163 2.14 12.96 -4.15
CA ILE A 163 3.39 12.46 -4.74
C ILE A 163 4.02 13.51 -5.66
N LYS A 164 3.22 14.21 -6.46
CA LYS A 164 3.69 15.33 -7.29
C LYS A 164 4.36 16.44 -6.48
N LYS A 165 3.89 16.72 -5.27
CA LYS A 165 4.53 17.71 -4.38
C LYS A 165 5.88 17.23 -3.85
N ILE A 166 6.00 15.92 -3.55
CA ILE A 166 7.28 15.31 -3.17
C ILE A 166 8.27 15.40 -4.33
N ARG A 167 7.84 15.05 -5.56
CA ARG A 167 8.66 15.16 -6.78
C ARG A 167 9.16 16.59 -7.01
N GLN A 168 8.27 17.57 -6.92
CA GLN A 168 8.62 18.98 -7.05
C GLN A 168 9.65 19.41 -6.00
N ALA A 169 9.44 19.04 -4.73
CA ALA A 169 10.37 19.37 -3.65
C ALA A 169 11.75 18.73 -3.87
N LEU A 170 11.82 17.48 -4.33
CA LEU A 170 13.08 16.82 -4.66
C LEU A 170 13.81 17.55 -5.79
N VAL A 171 13.13 17.85 -6.88
CA VAL A 171 13.73 18.52 -8.05
C VAL A 171 14.23 19.92 -7.70
N GLU A 172 13.46 20.67 -6.91
CA GLU A 172 13.87 21.97 -6.40
C GLU A 172 15.14 21.88 -5.53
N LYS A 173 15.19 20.89 -4.61
CA LYS A 173 16.35 20.66 -3.73
C LYS A 173 17.58 20.15 -4.50
N ALA A 174 17.38 19.28 -5.48
CA ALA A 174 18.45 18.76 -6.33
C ALA A 174 19.10 19.85 -7.22
N GLY A 175 18.34 20.90 -7.58
CA GLY A 175 18.87 22.05 -8.30
C GLY A 175 19.52 21.73 -9.64
N GLY A 176 19.08 20.66 -10.31
CA GLY A 176 19.64 20.19 -11.59
C GLY A 176 20.91 19.34 -11.46
N LYS A 177 21.23 18.84 -10.26
CA LYS A 177 22.38 17.96 -10.02
C LYS A 177 22.20 16.57 -10.65
N TYR A 178 20.96 16.11 -10.71
CA TYR A 178 20.59 14.77 -11.20
C TYR A 178 19.64 14.88 -12.38
N ASP A 179 19.81 13.96 -13.32
CA ASP A 179 18.82 13.67 -14.37
C ASP A 179 17.97 12.50 -13.87
N PHE A 180 16.68 12.73 -13.65
CA PHE A 180 15.78 11.72 -13.10
C PHE A 180 15.02 11.01 -14.21
N ALA A 181 15.24 9.70 -14.36
CA ALA A 181 14.42 8.86 -15.22
C ALA A 181 13.02 8.64 -14.62
N ALA A 182 12.97 8.32 -13.31
CA ALA A 182 11.71 8.17 -12.59
C ALA A 182 11.86 8.55 -11.12
N ILE A 183 10.77 9.06 -10.53
CA ILE A 183 10.65 9.36 -9.10
C ILE A 183 9.37 8.71 -8.61
N ASN A 184 9.50 7.62 -7.87
CA ASN A 184 8.39 6.77 -7.46
C ASN A 184 8.18 6.83 -5.96
N VAL A 185 6.92 6.80 -5.55
CA VAL A 185 6.52 6.72 -4.13
C VAL A 185 5.51 5.62 -3.99
N GLU A 186 5.75 4.72 -3.03
CA GLU A 186 4.85 3.65 -2.66
C GLU A 186 4.49 3.76 -1.18
N SER A 187 3.31 3.32 -0.83
CA SER A 187 2.83 3.25 0.55
C SER A 187 2.93 1.82 1.05
N THR A 188 3.45 1.61 2.27
CA THR A 188 3.46 0.28 2.89
C THR A 188 2.06 -0.19 3.28
N HIS A 189 1.07 0.69 3.24
CA HIS A 189 -0.32 0.48 3.64
C HIS A 189 -0.49 0.23 5.15
N ALA A 190 0.37 0.81 5.98
CA ALA A 190 0.28 0.67 7.43
C ALA A 190 -0.96 1.40 7.99
N HIS A 191 -1.81 0.64 8.71
CA HIS A 191 -3.09 1.10 9.26
C HIS A 191 -2.97 1.79 10.63
N SER A 192 -1.76 2.04 11.09
CA SER A 192 -1.46 2.68 12.37
C SER A 192 -0.63 3.95 12.22
N CYS A 193 -0.55 4.49 11.00
CA CYS A 193 0.19 5.69 10.67
C CYS A 193 -0.71 6.91 10.52
N ILE A 194 -0.15 8.12 10.54
CA ILE A 194 -0.92 9.37 10.40
C ILE A 194 -1.60 9.42 9.03
N ASP A 195 -2.86 9.89 9.03
CA ASP A 195 -3.73 9.98 7.85
C ASP A 195 -3.13 10.84 6.74
N THR A 196 -2.90 10.23 5.59
CA THR A 196 -2.37 10.86 4.36
C THR A 196 -3.40 11.00 3.24
N GLU A 197 -4.61 10.44 3.42
CA GLU A 197 -5.67 10.50 2.41
C GLU A 197 -6.79 11.48 2.76
N GLY A 198 -6.90 11.90 4.04
CA GLY A 198 -7.86 12.89 4.51
C GLY A 198 -9.22 12.32 4.92
N LEU A 199 -9.36 11.00 4.96
CA LEU A 199 -10.62 10.33 5.30
C LEU A 199 -10.79 10.09 6.80
N TRP A 200 -9.75 10.31 7.60
CA TRP A 200 -9.78 10.08 9.06
C TRP A 200 -9.52 11.35 9.88
N THR A 201 -8.84 12.34 9.32
CA THR A 201 -8.48 13.58 10.02
C THR A 201 -9.70 14.45 10.33
N ASN A 202 -10.31 14.26 11.50
CA ASN A 202 -11.51 14.99 11.96
C ASN A 202 -12.62 15.03 10.89
N LEU A 203 -12.89 13.88 10.27
CA LEU A 203 -13.77 13.74 9.10
C LEU A 203 -15.11 14.45 9.30
N PHE A 204 -15.83 14.16 10.40
CA PHE A 204 -17.17 14.74 10.63
C PHE A 204 -17.12 16.26 10.85
N GLY A 205 -16.12 16.76 11.56
CA GLY A 205 -15.93 18.20 11.74
C GLY A 205 -15.72 18.91 10.40
N LYS A 206 -14.88 18.34 9.55
CA LYS A 206 -14.61 18.86 8.19
C LYS A 206 -15.85 18.74 7.28
N MET A 207 -16.55 17.61 7.30
CA MET A 207 -17.80 17.45 6.55
C MET A 207 -18.81 18.55 6.90
N LEU A 208 -19.08 18.77 8.19
CA LEU A 208 -20.03 19.80 8.64
C LEU A 208 -19.62 21.21 8.21
N LYS A 209 -18.34 21.54 8.22
CA LYS A 209 -17.80 22.83 7.76
C LYS A 209 -17.83 22.97 6.25
N ASN A 210 -17.53 21.88 5.50
CA ASN A 210 -17.39 21.90 4.06
C ASN A 210 -18.71 21.84 3.31
N MET A 211 -19.75 21.15 3.87
CA MET A 211 -21.06 21.06 3.21
C MET A 211 -21.67 22.41 2.81
N PRO A 212 -21.75 23.43 3.68
CA PRO A 212 -22.26 24.75 3.27
C PRO A 212 -21.39 25.42 2.22
N ARG A 213 -20.06 25.27 2.32
CA ARG A 213 -19.10 25.86 1.37
C ARG A 213 -19.21 25.20 -0.01
N ALA A 214 -19.32 23.86 -0.05
CA ALA A 214 -19.51 23.09 -1.29
C ALA A 214 -20.85 23.43 -1.98
N LEU A 215 -21.95 23.58 -1.20
CA LEU A 215 -23.27 23.91 -1.74
C LEU A 215 -23.36 25.34 -2.32
N THR A 216 -22.66 26.29 -1.72
CA THR A 216 -22.80 27.71 -2.05
C THR A 216 -21.63 28.26 -2.85
N HIS A 217 -20.53 27.53 -2.93
CA HIS A 217 -19.23 27.99 -3.41
C HIS A 217 -18.69 29.25 -2.71
N ILE A 218 -19.22 29.55 -1.50
CA ILE A 218 -18.74 30.66 -0.66
C ILE A 218 -17.66 30.13 0.29
N GLY A 219 -16.45 30.66 0.16
CA GLY A 219 -15.26 30.18 0.87
C GLY A 219 -14.67 28.92 0.23
N THR A 220 -13.50 28.51 0.73
CA THR A 220 -12.80 27.28 0.30
C THR A 220 -13.06 26.16 1.30
N PRO A 221 -13.53 24.98 0.86
CA PRO A 221 -13.61 23.82 1.72
C PRO A 221 -12.22 23.44 2.27
N GLU A 222 -12.16 23.06 3.54
CA GLU A 222 -10.92 22.57 4.16
C GLU A 222 -10.52 21.23 3.54
N GLN A 223 -9.23 21.02 3.32
CA GLN A 223 -8.71 19.74 2.83
C GLN A 223 -8.88 18.65 3.89
N GLY A 224 -9.06 17.39 3.46
CA GLY A 224 -9.22 16.26 4.36
C GLY A 224 -7.98 16.00 5.21
N THR A 225 -6.79 15.98 4.60
CA THR A 225 -5.51 15.75 5.29
C THR A 225 -5.13 16.89 6.23
N ASP A 226 -4.22 16.63 7.15
CA ASP A 226 -3.60 17.66 7.98
C ASP A 226 -2.47 18.36 7.22
N GLU A 227 -2.66 19.63 6.90
CA GLU A 227 -1.72 20.41 6.07
C GLU A 227 -0.32 20.51 6.71
N LYS A 228 -0.26 20.60 8.06
CA LYS A 228 1.01 20.69 8.78
C LYS A 228 1.79 19.38 8.67
N TYR A 229 1.10 18.24 8.83
CA TYR A 229 1.70 16.94 8.70
C TYR A 229 2.16 16.69 7.26
N MET A 230 1.30 16.94 6.27
CA MET A 230 1.65 16.72 4.87
C MET A 230 2.88 17.53 4.44
N LYS A 231 3.00 18.78 4.92
CA LYS A 231 4.21 19.58 4.65
C LYS A 231 5.46 18.96 5.26
N LEU A 232 5.41 18.50 6.53
CA LEU A 232 6.51 17.80 7.17
C LEU A 232 6.91 16.55 6.37
N LEU A 233 5.92 15.77 5.92
CA LEU A 233 6.14 14.56 5.14
C LEU A 233 6.84 14.88 3.81
N TYR A 234 6.35 15.86 3.04
CA TYR A 234 6.98 16.24 1.75
C TYR A 234 8.41 16.69 1.94
N ASP A 235 8.67 17.52 2.97
CA ASP A 235 10.01 18.04 3.26
C ASP A 235 10.97 16.90 3.66
N ARG A 236 10.56 16.02 4.59
CA ARG A 236 11.41 14.92 5.07
C ARG A 236 11.67 13.86 3.99
N VAL A 237 10.63 13.46 3.24
CA VAL A 237 10.78 12.46 2.17
C VAL A 237 11.67 12.97 1.05
N SER A 238 11.50 14.21 0.61
CA SER A 238 12.35 14.78 -0.45
C SER A 238 13.79 15.02 0.00
N ASP A 239 14.03 15.30 1.30
CA ASP A 239 15.39 15.36 1.86
C ASP A 239 16.05 13.97 1.83
N ALA A 240 15.33 12.93 2.27
CA ALA A 240 15.83 11.55 2.22
C ALA A 240 16.07 11.07 0.76
N MET A 241 15.22 11.47 -0.19
CA MET A 241 15.43 11.16 -1.61
C MET A 241 16.73 11.81 -2.13
N LEU A 242 16.99 13.06 -1.78
CA LEU A 242 18.25 13.72 -2.15
C LEU A 242 19.46 13.06 -1.48
N GLU A 243 19.36 12.70 -0.20
CA GLU A 243 20.40 11.98 0.53
C GLU A 243 20.71 10.62 -0.12
N ALA A 244 19.70 9.85 -0.52
CA ALA A 244 19.89 8.61 -1.26
C ALA A 244 20.61 8.84 -2.58
N CYS A 245 20.24 9.87 -3.35
CA CYS A 245 20.97 10.23 -4.57
C CYS A 245 22.43 10.61 -4.28
N ASP A 246 22.68 11.37 -3.23
CA ASP A 246 24.02 11.85 -2.85
C ASP A 246 24.92 10.74 -2.30
N SER A 247 24.34 9.64 -1.81
CA SER A 247 25.04 8.49 -1.23
C SER A 247 25.22 7.31 -2.20
N MET A 248 24.86 7.44 -3.47
CA MET A 248 25.02 6.34 -4.43
C MET A 248 26.48 5.89 -4.56
N VAL A 249 26.68 4.58 -4.45
CA VAL A 249 27.97 3.89 -4.61
C VAL A 249 27.83 2.71 -5.57
N THR A 250 28.93 2.30 -6.19
CA THR A 250 28.98 1.09 -7.01
C THR A 250 28.91 -0.17 -6.15
N GLY A 251 28.38 -1.24 -6.74
CA GLY A 251 28.28 -2.54 -6.11
C GLY A 251 27.72 -3.60 -7.04
N THR A 252 27.45 -4.76 -6.47
CA THR A 252 26.80 -5.90 -7.12
C THR A 252 25.38 -6.08 -6.61
N MET A 253 24.54 -6.71 -7.41
CA MET A 253 23.16 -7.04 -7.03
C MET A 253 22.92 -8.52 -7.26
N THR A 254 22.26 -9.15 -6.29
CA THR A 254 21.82 -10.54 -6.38
C THR A 254 20.32 -10.63 -6.17
N TYR A 255 19.71 -11.71 -6.68
CA TYR A 255 18.29 -12.02 -6.60
C TYR A 255 18.08 -13.38 -5.94
N ALA A 256 17.12 -13.43 -5.03
CA ALA A 256 16.62 -14.67 -4.43
C ALA A 256 15.10 -14.60 -4.25
N ARG A 257 14.42 -15.74 -4.42
CA ARG A 257 12.97 -15.90 -4.24
C ARG A 257 12.70 -17.13 -3.41
N LYS A 258 11.82 -17.02 -2.44
CA LYS A 258 11.44 -18.11 -1.56
C LYS A 258 9.94 -18.13 -1.30
N ASP A 259 9.31 -19.26 -1.58
CA ASP A 259 7.98 -19.52 -1.03
C ASP A 259 8.11 -19.68 0.50
N ILE A 260 7.51 -18.75 1.23
CA ILE A 260 7.54 -18.75 2.70
C ILE A 260 6.37 -19.51 3.31
N GLY A 261 5.39 -19.90 2.50
CA GLY A 261 4.25 -20.73 2.87
C GLY A 261 2.99 -19.97 3.30
N GLU A 262 1.85 -20.62 3.12
CA GLU A 262 0.53 -20.05 3.40
C GLU A 262 0.30 -19.69 4.87
N GLN A 263 1.05 -20.28 5.80
CA GLN A 263 0.89 -20.04 7.24
C GLN A 263 1.15 -18.60 7.66
N TYR A 264 1.84 -17.83 6.85
CA TYR A 264 2.10 -16.40 7.09
C TYR A 264 1.01 -15.46 6.59
N PHE A 265 0.02 -15.99 5.89
CA PHE A 265 -1.00 -15.18 5.21
C PHE A 265 -2.41 -15.60 5.59
N SER A 266 -3.32 -14.64 5.69
CA SER A 266 -4.74 -14.85 5.84
C SER A 266 -5.47 -14.25 4.65
N ASN A 267 -5.96 -15.09 3.74
CA ASN A 267 -6.74 -14.65 2.58
C ASN A 267 -8.20 -14.48 2.98
N LYS A 268 -8.71 -13.25 2.92
CA LYS A 268 -10.11 -12.89 3.20
C LYS A 268 -10.88 -12.43 1.96
N ASN A 269 -10.36 -12.70 0.76
CA ASN A 269 -11.10 -12.47 -0.46
C ASN A 269 -12.35 -13.37 -0.52
N ARG A 270 -13.39 -12.91 -1.21
CA ARG A 270 -14.67 -13.61 -1.29
C ARG A 270 -14.58 -15.01 -1.87
N SER A 271 -13.68 -15.23 -2.82
CA SER A 271 -13.41 -16.54 -3.39
C SER A 271 -12.35 -17.24 -2.52
N SER A 272 -12.72 -18.40 -1.96
CA SER A 272 -11.77 -19.25 -1.22
C SER A 272 -10.71 -19.90 -2.12
N ALA A 273 -10.85 -19.77 -3.44
CA ALA A 273 -9.90 -20.24 -4.43
C ALA A 273 -9.20 -19.08 -5.17
N SER A 274 -9.22 -17.87 -4.59
CA SER A 274 -8.39 -16.75 -5.04
C SER A 274 -6.92 -17.12 -4.92
N ALA A 275 -6.10 -16.60 -5.84
CA ALA A 275 -4.65 -16.74 -5.77
C ALA A 275 -4.12 -16.28 -4.40
N LEU A 276 -3.10 -16.96 -3.94
CA LEU A 276 -2.33 -16.56 -2.77
C LEU A 276 -0.86 -16.58 -3.15
N MET A 277 -0.29 -15.40 -3.34
CA MET A 277 1.14 -15.23 -3.61
C MET A 277 1.89 -15.30 -2.29
N THR A 278 2.60 -16.41 -2.07
CA THR A 278 3.30 -16.71 -0.80
C THR A 278 4.80 -16.46 -0.89
N ASP A 279 5.28 -15.95 -2.00
CA ASP A 279 6.69 -15.69 -2.19
C ASP A 279 7.15 -14.41 -1.50
N MET A 280 8.34 -14.49 -0.91
CA MET A 280 9.16 -13.33 -0.59
C MET A 280 10.27 -13.23 -1.64
N VAL A 281 10.41 -12.06 -2.25
CA VAL A 281 11.48 -11.74 -3.19
C VAL A 281 12.47 -10.80 -2.51
N ARG A 282 13.77 -11.05 -2.70
CA ARG A 282 14.86 -10.22 -2.24
C ARG A 282 15.82 -9.91 -3.38
N LEU A 283 16.03 -8.61 -3.66
CA LEU A 283 17.23 -8.13 -4.32
C LEU A 283 18.19 -7.64 -3.23
N ALA A 284 19.44 -8.09 -3.27
CA ALA A 284 20.47 -7.69 -2.32
C ALA A 284 21.56 -6.91 -3.06
N PHE A 285 21.64 -5.61 -2.78
CA PHE A 285 22.74 -4.78 -3.25
C PHE A 285 23.88 -4.80 -2.23
N THR A 286 25.08 -5.18 -2.68
CA THR A 286 26.29 -5.20 -1.88
C THR A 286 27.26 -4.15 -2.43
N PRO A 287 27.58 -3.09 -1.66
CA PRO A 287 28.55 -2.08 -2.07
C PRO A 287 29.95 -2.67 -2.30
N ASP A 288 30.71 -2.10 -3.25
CA ASP A 288 32.14 -2.43 -3.44
C ASP A 288 32.98 -2.03 -2.21
N ASP A 289 32.55 -1.02 -1.46
CA ASP A 289 33.15 -0.61 -0.20
C ASP A 289 32.56 -1.43 0.95
N GLU A 290 33.29 -2.43 1.43
CA GLU A 290 32.89 -3.33 2.50
C GLU A 290 32.60 -2.63 3.84
N SER A 291 32.93 -1.33 3.99
CA SER A 291 32.58 -0.54 5.19
C SER A 291 31.15 -0.05 5.19
N LEU A 292 30.45 -0.13 4.04
CA LEU A 292 29.07 0.28 3.88
C LEU A 292 28.12 -0.91 4.02
N ALA A 293 26.96 -0.66 4.59
CA ALA A 293 25.92 -1.67 4.77
C ALA A 293 25.32 -2.10 3.42
N PRO A 294 25.10 -3.40 3.18
CA PRO A 294 24.29 -3.86 2.05
C PRO A 294 22.84 -3.38 2.20
N THR A 295 22.14 -3.30 1.08
CA THR A 295 20.72 -2.90 1.04
C THR A 295 19.89 -4.04 0.47
N TYR A 296 18.90 -4.51 1.24
CA TYR A 296 17.92 -5.48 0.78
C TYR A 296 16.67 -4.76 0.31
N ILE A 297 16.26 -5.07 -0.93
CA ILE A 297 14.98 -4.67 -1.51
C ILE A 297 14.09 -5.91 -1.44
N ILE A 298 13.04 -5.82 -0.63
CA ILE A 298 12.16 -6.95 -0.31
C ILE A 298 10.76 -6.67 -0.85
N ASN A 299 10.17 -7.65 -1.54
CA ASN A 299 8.76 -7.63 -1.92
C ASN A 299 8.04 -8.85 -1.36
N MET A 300 6.89 -8.63 -0.77
CA MET A 300 5.88 -9.62 -0.37
C MET A 300 4.54 -8.91 -0.19
N ALA A 301 3.44 -9.65 -0.13
CA ALA A 301 2.10 -9.06 -0.10
C ALA A 301 1.35 -9.40 1.19
N ALA A 302 1.28 -8.46 2.13
CA ALA A 302 0.42 -8.58 3.32
C ALA A 302 0.05 -7.21 3.90
N HIS A 303 -1.19 -7.05 4.40
CA HIS A 303 -1.63 -5.84 5.09
C HIS A 303 -0.90 -5.65 6.42
N PRO A 304 -0.27 -4.51 6.69
CA PRO A 304 0.21 -4.12 8.01
C PRO A 304 -0.94 -3.41 8.78
N ASP A 305 -1.81 -4.20 9.43
CA ASP A 305 -3.08 -3.70 9.95
C ASP A 305 -3.41 -4.11 11.40
N VAL A 306 -2.43 -4.62 12.13
CA VAL A 306 -2.68 -5.29 13.42
C VAL A 306 -2.54 -4.33 14.59
N ALA A 307 -1.49 -3.50 14.65
CA ALA A 307 -1.21 -2.64 15.80
C ALA A 307 -2.22 -1.51 15.98
N GLY A 308 -2.70 -0.91 14.89
CA GLY A 308 -3.63 0.22 14.95
C GLY A 308 -5.00 -0.06 15.54
N LEU A 309 -5.38 -1.32 15.61
CA LEU A 309 -6.60 -1.76 16.29
C LEU A 309 -6.38 -1.98 17.80
N ALA A 310 -5.14 -1.86 18.28
CA ALA A 310 -4.82 -2.04 19.68
C ALA A 310 -5.33 -0.83 20.49
N THR A 311 -6.10 -1.09 21.53
CA THR A 311 -6.56 -0.08 22.48
C THR A 311 -5.86 -0.20 23.83
N ASP A 312 -5.15 -1.31 24.03
CA ASP A 312 -4.35 -1.63 25.21
C ASP A 312 -3.07 -2.35 24.75
N PHE A 313 -1.95 -2.02 25.33
CA PHE A 313 -0.66 -2.64 25.05
C PHE A 313 0.23 -2.60 26.29
N VAL A 314 1.33 -3.36 26.25
CA VAL A 314 2.35 -3.33 27.31
C VAL A 314 3.46 -2.39 26.90
N LEU A 315 3.74 -1.40 27.76
CA LEU A 315 4.89 -0.52 27.62
C LEU A 315 5.76 -0.71 28.85
N ASP A 316 7.05 -1.03 28.66
CA ASP A 316 8.01 -1.29 29.74
C ASP A 316 7.53 -2.32 30.79
N GLY A 317 6.75 -3.32 30.35
CA GLY A 317 6.21 -4.37 31.20
C GLY A 317 4.91 -4.01 31.95
N GLU A 318 4.35 -2.82 31.73
CA GLU A 318 3.08 -2.38 32.30
C GLU A 318 1.99 -2.31 31.22
N ALA A 319 0.82 -2.86 31.49
CA ALA A 319 -0.33 -2.75 30.60
C ALA A 319 -0.83 -1.29 30.57
N VAL A 320 -0.87 -0.72 29.38
CA VAL A 320 -1.33 0.65 29.15
C VAL A 320 -2.65 0.61 28.37
N ASN A 321 -3.69 1.12 28.99
CA ASN A 321 -5.06 1.13 28.46
C ASN A 321 -5.39 2.53 27.96
N THR A 322 -4.89 2.91 26.79
CA THR A 322 -5.01 4.29 26.32
C THR A 322 -5.15 4.39 24.81
N GLY A 323 -6.30 4.32 24.29
CA GLY A 323 -6.66 4.78 22.97
C GLY A 323 -5.80 4.28 21.80
N ARG A 324 -5.65 5.11 20.79
CA ARG A 324 -5.06 4.73 19.49
C ARG A 324 -3.55 4.93 19.47
N GLN A 325 -2.85 3.95 18.90
CA GLN A 325 -1.40 3.87 18.91
C GLN A 325 -0.85 4.06 17.50
N LEU A 326 0.13 4.94 17.37
CA LEU A 326 0.92 5.09 16.16
C LEU A 326 2.01 4.01 16.12
N SER A 327 2.12 3.34 14.98
CA SER A 327 3.12 2.31 14.69
C SER A 327 3.38 2.22 13.18
N GLY A 328 4.64 1.99 12.79
CA GLY A 328 5.00 1.60 11.42
C GLY A 328 4.67 0.15 11.10
N GLU A 329 4.04 -0.59 12.05
CA GLU A 329 3.61 -1.98 11.89
C GLU A 329 4.78 -2.92 11.58
N TYR A 330 4.49 -4.12 11.03
CA TYR A 330 5.53 -5.11 10.75
C TYR A 330 6.65 -4.60 9.81
N PRO A 331 6.42 -3.68 8.85
CA PRO A 331 7.51 -3.14 8.04
C PRO A 331 8.58 -2.40 8.86
N TYR A 332 8.17 -1.73 9.94
CA TYR A 332 9.11 -1.11 10.86
C TYR A 332 9.99 -2.16 11.54
N TYR A 333 9.40 -3.19 12.14
CA TYR A 333 10.14 -4.23 12.86
C TYR A 333 11.02 -5.09 11.95
N MET A 334 10.58 -5.33 10.72
CA MET A 334 11.41 -5.96 9.68
C MET A 334 12.66 -5.12 9.40
N GLY A 335 12.49 -3.82 9.21
CA GLY A 335 13.61 -2.89 8.98
C GLY A 335 14.58 -2.81 10.14
N GLU A 336 14.09 -2.74 11.39
CA GLU A 336 14.95 -2.70 12.58
C GLU A 336 15.75 -4.00 12.77
N THR A 337 15.13 -5.16 12.54
CA THR A 337 15.82 -6.45 12.64
C THR A 337 16.91 -6.61 11.56
N LEU A 338 16.65 -6.12 10.35
CA LEU A 338 17.69 -6.07 9.31
C LEU A 338 18.81 -5.11 9.68
N ALA A 339 18.49 -3.96 10.27
CA ALA A 339 19.49 -3.00 10.74
C ALA A 339 20.36 -3.57 11.87
N GLU A 340 19.81 -4.38 12.78
CA GLU A 340 20.58 -5.13 13.79
C GLU A 340 21.58 -6.09 13.14
N ALA A 341 21.24 -6.65 11.98
CA ALA A 341 22.14 -7.48 11.17
C ALA A 341 23.12 -6.66 10.30
N GLY A 342 23.09 -5.33 10.37
CA GLY A 342 23.93 -4.45 9.56
C GLY A 342 23.45 -4.29 8.11
N VAL A 343 22.16 -4.49 7.84
CA VAL A 343 21.55 -4.45 6.50
C VAL A 343 20.51 -3.34 6.42
N ASN A 344 20.55 -2.51 5.38
CA ASN A 344 19.50 -1.55 5.07
C ASN A 344 18.28 -2.26 4.49
N CYS A 345 17.08 -1.75 4.78
CA CYS A 345 15.82 -2.32 4.34
C CYS A 345 15.05 -1.35 3.43
N MET A 346 14.73 -1.80 2.23
CA MET A 346 13.71 -1.22 1.35
C MET A 346 12.60 -2.26 1.17
N PHE A 347 11.37 -1.92 1.58
CA PHE A 347 10.25 -2.85 1.53
C PHE A 347 9.18 -2.34 0.57
N PHE A 348 8.82 -3.15 -0.42
CA PHE A 348 7.71 -2.93 -1.35
C PHE A 348 6.57 -3.88 -1.03
N ASN A 349 5.40 -3.35 -0.69
CA ASN A 349 4.22 -4.19 -0.52
C ASN A 349 3.66 -4.61 -1.88
N GLY A 350 3.15 -5.84 -1.95
CA GLY A 350 2.68 -6.44 -3.20
C GLY A 350 1.20 -6.22 -3.48
N ALA A 351 0.58 -7.22 -4.11
CA ALA A 351 -0.86 -7.27 -4.38
C ALA A 351 -1.62 -7.70 -3.12
N ILE A 352 -2.00 -6.73 -2.30
CA ILE A 352 -2.46 -6.98 -0.91
C ILE A 352 -3.98 -7.07 -0.72
N ALA A 353 -4.80 -6.78 -1.73
CA ALA A 353 -6.25 -6.78 -1.54
C ALA A 353 -6.74 -8.08 -0.89
N GLY A 354 -7.31 -7.96 0.30
CA GLY A 354 -7.82 -9.08 1.08
C GLY A 354 -6.78 -10.04 1.65
N ILE A 355 -5.49 -9.71 1.58
CA ILE A 355 -4.39 -10.52 2.13
C ILE A 355 -3.85 -9.83 3.39
N TYR A 356 -3.89 -10.54 4.49
CA TYR A 356 -3.50 -10.06 5.81
C TYR A 356 -2.40 -10.92 6.38
N ILE A 357 -1.65 -10.40 7.35
CA ILE A 357 -0.74 -11.26 8.12
C ILE A 357 -1.55 -12.32 8.87
N ALA A 358 -1.04 -13.54 8.91
CA ALA A 358 -1.66 -14.59 9.72
C ALA A 358 -1.47 -14.26 11.21
N ARG A 359 -2.58 -14.28 11.95
CA ARG A 359 -2.60 -13.88 13.36
C ARG A 359 -2.15 -15.01 14.31
N GLY A 360 -1.69 -16.14 13.75
CA GLY A 360 -1.23 -17.28 14.53
C GLY A 360 -2.29 -17.77 15.52
N ALA A 361 -1.88 -18.11 16.74
CA ALA A 361 -2.79 -18.54 17.81
C ALA A 361 -3.63 -17.39 18.41
N THR A 362 -3.45 -16.14 17.99
CA THR A 362 -4.24 -15.02 18.49
C THR A 362 -5.60 -14.98 17.79
N ASN A 363 -6.65 -14.84 18.56
CA ASN A 363 -7.99 -14.60 18.07
C ASN A 363 -8.38 -13.13 18.29
N ASP A 364 -9.47 -12.69 17.69
CA ASP A 364 -9.92 -11.29 17.78
C ASP A 364 -10.32 -10.85 19.21
N SER A 365 -10.39 -11.79 20.16
CA SER A 365 -10.68 -11.52 21.57
C SER A 365 -9.42 -11.25 22.42
N GLN A 366 -8.23 -11.38 21.84
CA GLN A 366 -6.98 -11.10 22.58
C GLN A 366 -6.86 -9.59 22.86
N PRO A 367 -6.25 -9.21 23.99
CA PRO A 367 -5.95 -7.83 24.33
C PRO A 367 -5.16 -7.09 23.22
N GLY A 368 -5.34 -5.79 23.11
CA GLY A 368 -4.73 -4.99 22.05
C GLY A 368 -3.20 -5.03 22.03
N TYR A 369 -2.53 -5.10 23.18
CA TYR A 369 -1.07 -5.21 23.23
C TYR A 369 -0.53 -6.48 22.56
N TRP A 370 -1.31 -7.56 22.55
CA TRP A 370 -0.97 -8.77 21.82
C TRP A 370 -0.87 -8.54 20.32
N ARG A 371 -1.70 -7.64 19.80
CA ARG A 371 -1.70 -7.30 18.37
C ARG A 371 -0.43 -6.52 18.00
N ALA A 372 0.01 -5.60 18.86
CA ALA A 372 1.26 -4.87 18.64
C ALA A 372 2.46 -5.82 18.66
N GLU A 373 2.53 -6.74 19.65
CA GLU A 373 3.57 -7.77 19.70
C GLU A 373 3.53 -8.70 18.49
N GLN A 374 2.35 -9.05 17.99
CA GLN A 374 2.20 -9.89 16.81
C GLN A 374 2.73 -9.21 15.56
N SER A 375 2.45 -7.91 15.38
CA SER A 375 3.02 -7.12 14.29
C SER A 375 4.56 -7.13 14.37
N ALA A 376 5.12 -6.95 15.57
CA ALA A 376 6.56 -6.98 15.80
C ALA A 376 7.18 -8.35 15.46
N ARG A 377 6.60 -9.44 15.98
CA ARG A 377 7.08 -10.80 15.71
C ARG A 377 7.03 -11.16 14.24
N TYR A 378 5.91 -10.82 13.58
CA TYR A 378 5.78 -11.05 12.14
C TYR A 378 6.88 -10.33 11.37
N GLY A 379 7.12 -9.03 11.65
CA GLY A 379 8.19 -8.27 11.01
C GLY A 379 9.58 -8.86 11.26
N GLN A 380 9.86 -9.28 12.50
CA GLN A 380 11.11 -9.94 12.87
C GLN A 380 11.31 -11.28 12.13
N GLU A 381 10.25 -12.09 12.01
CA GLU A 381 10.33 -13.35 11.25
C GLU A 381 10.56 -13.11 9.76
N MET A 382 9.87 -12.14 9.16
CA MET A 382 10.11 -11.77 7.76
C MET A 382 11.54 -11.30 7.53
N ALA A 383 12.12 -10.55 8.46
CA ALA A 383 13.54 -10.17 8.41
C ALA A 383 14.48 -11.38 8.51
N LYS A 384 14.21 -12.30 9.44
CA LYS A 384 14.98 -13.55 9.58
C LYS A 384 14.95 -14.38 8.30
N ILE A 385 13.78 -14.52 7.69
CA ILE A 385 13.62 -15.23 6.41
C ILE A 385 14.42 -14.52 5.31
N ALA A 386 14.31 -13.20 5.20
CA ALA A 386 15.05 -12.43 4.21
C ALA A 386 16.57 -12.55 4.37
N LEU A 387 17.09 -12.55 5.61
CA LEU A 387 18.51 -12.75 5.90
C LEU A 387 18.99 -14.15 5.55
N ALA A 388 18.17 -15.13 5.86
CA ALA A 388 18.55 -16.56 5.81
C ALA A 388 18.27 -17.24 4.46
N MET A 389 17.64 -16.57 3.48
CA MET A 389 17.16 -17.22 2.25
C MET A 389 18.15 -18.20 1.61
N THR A 390 19.43 -17.85 1.61
CA THR A 390 20.52 -18.60 0.97
C THR A 390 21.38 -19.40 1.97
N MET A 391 21.07 -19.30 3.27
CA MET A 391 21.83 -19.94 4.33
C MET A 391 21.31 -21.35 4.60
N THR A 392 22.21 -22.28 4.87
CA THR A 392 21.88 -23.59 5.37
C THR A 392 21.35 -23.51 6.81
N LEU A 393 20.62 -24.54 7.26
CA LEU A 393 20.12 -24.59 8.64
C LEU A 393 21.25 -24.59 9.69
N ASP A 394 22.42 -25.11 9.34
CA ASP A 394 23.61 -25.09 10.21
C ASP A 394 24.15 -23.66 10.36
N GLU A 395 24.28 -22.92 9.25
CA GLU A 395 24.68 -21.52 9.27
C GLU A 395 23.71 -20.62 10.05
N ILE A 396 22.38 -20.88 9.94
CA ILE A 396 21.36 -20.19 10.73
C ILE A 396 21.59 -20.40 12.23
N LYS A 397 21.94 -21.63 12.64
CA LYS A 397 22.07 -22.01 14.06
C LYS A 397 23.43 -21.70 14.67
N THR A 398 24.49 -21.61 13.85
CA THR A 398 25.87 -21.54 14.34
C THR A 398 26.69 -20.41 13.74
N GLY A 399 26.20 -19.74 12.69
CA GLY A 399 26.88 -18.65 12.00
C GLY A 399 26.92 -17.34 12.77
N ASP A 400 27.46 -16.31 12.14
CA ASP A 400 27.68 -14.99 12.75
C ASP A 400 26.36 -14.29 13.14
N LEU A 401 25.27 -14.59 12.42
CA LEU A 401 23.94 -14.02 12.67
C LEU A 401 23.08 -14.87 13.62
N LYS A 402 23.63 -15.91 14.27
CA LYS A 402 22.86 -16.84 15.11
C LYS A 402 22.05 -16.14 16.21
N ASP A 403 22.58 -15.07 16.79
CA ASP A 403 21.91 -14.37 17.89
C ASP A 403 20.63 -13.63 17.42
N ILE A 404 20.56 -13.29 16.12
CA ILE A 404 19.36 -12.74 15.47
C ILE A 404 18.47 -13.87 14.94
N LEU A 405 19.06 -14.83 14.21
CA LEU A 405 18.32 -15.86 13.48
C LEU A 405 17.82 -17.00 14.37
N TYR A 406 18.62 -17.42 15.36
CA TYR A 406 18.37 -18.60 16.19
C TYR A 406 18.73 -18.37 17.65
N ASN A 407 18.09 -17.39 18.29
CA ASN A 407 18.29 -17.13 19.71
C ASN A 407 17.44 -18.09 20.56
N GLU A 408 18.06 -19.12 21.16
CA GLU A 408 17.36 -20.14 21.94
C GLU A 408 16.57 -19.57 23.12
N GLU A 409 17.02 -18.48 23.74
CA GLU A 409 16.28 -17.84 24.85
C GLU A 409 14.98 -17.22 24.36
N ILE A 410 15.02 -16.52 23.22
CA ILE A 410 13.83 -15.93 22.59
C ILE A 410 12.88 -17.02 22.13
N ILE A 411 13.39 -18.03 21.43
CA ILE A 411 12.60 -19.19 20.95
C ILE A 411 11.87 -19.87 22.13
N ASN A 412 12.58 -20.13 23.23
CA ASN A 412 11.98 -20.77 24.40
C ASN A 412 10.90 -19.88 25.06
N LYS A 413 11.07 -18.55 25.08
CA LYS A 413 10.04 -17.62 25.56
C LYS A 413 8.81 -17.61 24.65
N GLU A 414 9.01 -17.61 23.34
CA GLU A 414 7.93 -17.66 22.37
C GLU A 414 7.16 -18.98 22.44
N MET A 415 7.86 -20.12 22.55
CA MET A 415 7.24 -21.42 22.75
C MET A 415 6.36 -21.45 23.99
N ALA A 416 6.92 -21.04 25.13
CA ALA A 416 6.18 -21.00 26.40
C ALA A 416 4.94 -20.10 26.31
N TYR A 417 5.09 -18.95 25.66
CA TYR A 417 4.00 -18.02 25.43
C TYR A 417 2.86 -18.61 24.58
N VAL A 418 3.20 -19.25 23.45
CA VAL A 418 2.21 -19.85 22.54
C VAL A 418 1.50 -21.02 23.26
N GLU A 419 2.23 -21.87 23.99
CA GLU A 419 1.67 -22.98 24.77
C GLU A 419 0.70 -22.48 25.87
N GLU A 420 1.05 -21.43 26.62
CA GLU A 420 0.18 -20.82 27.65
C GLU A 420 -1.13 -20.28 27.05
N ASN A 421 -1.11 -19.85 25.80
CA ASN A 421 -2.28 -19.32 25.11
C ASN A 421 -3.02 -20.37 24.24
N GLY A 422 -2.62 -21.65 24.35
CA GLY A 422 -3.31 -22.78 23.72
C GLY A 422 -3.05 -22.91 22.21
N GLY A 423 -1.94 -22.34 21.72
CA GLY A 423 -1.48 -22.49 20.34
C GLY A 423 -0.45 -23.59 20.15
N GLU A 424 -0.08 -23.85 18.92
CA GLU A 424 1.06 -24.66 18.52
C GLU A 424 2.18 -23.72 18.04
N TYR A 425 3.38 -23.85 18.62
CA TYR A 425 4.54 -23.10 18.17
C TYR A 425 5.23 -23.84 17.03
N THR A 426 5.38 -23.16 15.91
CA THR A 426 6.20 -23.65 14.79
C THR A 426 7.42 -22.75 14.66
N LEU A 427 8.60 -23.35 14.70
CA LEU A 427 9.84 -22.59 14.52
C LEU A 427 9.92 -22.09 13.06
N TRP A 428 10.18 -20.82 12.86
CA TRP A 428 10.20 -20.19 11.53
C TRP A 428 11.14 -20.88 10.51
N CYS A 429 12.20 -21.53 10.99
CA CYS A 429 13.16 -22.28 10.15
C CYS A 429 12.97 -23.81 10.24
N GLU A 430 11.81 -24.31 10.70
CA GLU A 430 11.53 -25.73 10.68
C GLU A 430 11.41 -26.24 9.24
N GLY A 431 12.18 -27.31 8.92
CA GLY A 431 12.22 -27.82 7.55
C GLY A 431 12.91 -26.88 6.55
N TRP A 432 13.73 -25.97 7.04
CA TRP A 432 14.38 -24.96 6.21
C TRP A 432 15.30 -25.54 5.14
N GLU A 433 15.08 -25.10 3.92
CA GLU A 433 15.95 -25.34 2.77
C GLU A 433 16.36 -24.00 2.17
N PRO A 434 17.66 -23.77 1.91
CA PRO A 434 18.11 -22.55 1.25
C PRO A 434 17.63 -22.52 -0.20
N VAL A 435 17.46 -21.30 -0.73
CA VAL A 435 17.21 -21.08 -2.16
C VAL A 435 18.50 -20.68 -2.88
N GLU A 436 18.51 -20.83 -4.19
CA GLU A 436 19.60 -20.34 -5.03
C GLU A 436 19.56 -18.80 -5.07
N GLU A 437 20.72 -18.20 -5.04
CA GLU A 437 20.92 -16.78 -5.28
C GLU A 437 21.61 -16.60 -6.65
N VAL A 438 21.08 -15.68 -7.45
CA VAL A 438 21.60 -15.42 -8.79
C VAL A 438 22.07 -13.97 -8.89
N ASP A 439 23.18 -13.77 -9.61
CA ASP A 439 23.66 -12.43 -9.93
C ASP A 439 22.68 -11.72 -10.86
N VAL A 440 22.45 -10.44 -10.62
CA VAL A 440 21.60 -9.58 -11.45
C VAL A 440 22.48 -8.68 -12.29
N ASP A 441 22.37 -8.84 -13.62
CA ASP A 441 23.11 -8.00 -14.57
C ASP A 441 22.77 -6.51 -14.34
N PRO A 442 23.74 -5.59 -14.45
CA PRO A 442 23.50 -4.16 -14.30
C PRO A 442 22.74 -3.60 -15.51
N LEU A 443 21.47 -3.94 -15.56
CA LEU A 443 20.48 -3.55 -16.56
C LEU A 443 19.21 -3.14 -15.83
N PHE A 444 18.82 -1.88 -15.91
CA PHE A 444 17.64 -1.37 -15.27
C PHE A 444 16.73 -0.68 -16.26
N ASN A 445 15.64 -1.33 -16.58
CA ASN A 445 14.61 -0.78 -17.46
C ASN A 445 13.39 -0.41 -16.62
N ILE A 446 12.84 0.77 -16.85
CA ILE A 446 11.59 1.22 -16.22
C ILE A 446 10.78 2.06 -17.19
N VAL A 447 9.49 1.77 -17.29
CA VAL A 447 8.52 2.62 -17.98
C VAL A 447 7.33 2.90 -17.07
N ILE A 448 6.93 4.18 -17.02
CA ILE A 448 5.74 4.65 -16.32
C ILE A 448 4.81 5.26 -17.37
N LYS A 449 3.52 4.92 -17.29
CA LYS A 449 2.49 5.52 -18.14
C LYS A 449 1.34 6.09 -17.30
N GLU A 450 0.82 7.22 -17.75
CA GLU A 450 -0.42 7.76 -17.19
C GLU A 450 -1.62 6.98 -17.72
N VAL A 451 -2.54 6.65 -16.83
CA VAL A 451 -3.81 6.02 -17.16
C VAL A 451 -4.96 6.79 -16.52
N PHE A 452 -6.05 6.97 -17.27
CA PHE A 452 -7.25 7.62 -16.77
C PHE A 452 -8.24 6.56 -16.32
N VAL A 453 -8.52 6.56 -15.02
CA VAL A 453 -9.44 5.59 -14.40
C VAL A 453 -10.77 6.25 -14.04
N PRO A 454 -11.92 5.56 -14.25
CA PRO A 454 -13.23 6.12 -13.96
C PRO A 454 -13.47 6.23 -12.45
N VAL A 455 -14.13 7.31 -12.02
CA VAL A 455 -14.65 7.45 -10.66
C VAL A 455 -16.16 7.28 -10.70
N THR A 456 -16.64 6.10 -10.36
CA THR A 456 -18.06 5.74 -10.40
C THR A 456 -18.67 5.54 -9.01
N ASN A 457 -17.84 5.39 -7.98
CA ASN A 457 -18.27 5.27 -6.58
C ASN A 457 -18.86 6.58 -6.07
N PRO A 458 -20.15 6.64 -5.73
CA PRO A 458 -20.79 7.89 -5.30
C PRO A 458 -20.29 8.42 -3.95
N LEU A 459 -19.70 7.59 -3.08
CA LEU A 459 -19.08 8.03 -1.83
C LEU A 459 -17.80 8.83 -2.12
N ILE A 460 -16.96 8.31 -3.00
CA ILE A 460 -15.71 8.96 -3.40
C ILE A 460 -16.00 10.25 -4.16
N ILE A 461 -17.00 10.26 -5.06
CA ILE A 461 -17.44 11.49 -5.74
C ILE A 461 -17.89 12.54 -4.71
N LEU A 462 -18.64 12.13 -3.67
CA LEU A 462 -19.08 13.05 -2.62
C LEU A 462 -17.89 13.56 -1.80
N ALA A 463 -16.95 12.70 -1.44
CA ALA A 463 -15.72 13.10 -0.74
C ALA A 463 -14.93 14.14 -1.54
N GLY A 464 -14.77 13.92 -2.84
CA GLY A 464 -14.15 14.91 -3.75
C GLY A 464 -14.90 16.24 -3.79
N LYS A 465 -16.23 16.22 -3.91
CA LYS A 465 -17.08 17.44 -3.90
C LYS A 465 -16.98 18.22 -2.59
N LEU A 466 -16.76 17.52 -1.50
CA LEU A 466 -16.56 18.09 -0.16
C LEU A 466 -15.10 18.45 0.14
N ASN A 467 -14.17 18.22 -0.80
CA ASN A 467 -12.72 18.44 -0.65
C ASN A 467 -12.11 17.63 0.52
N LEU A 468 -12.63 16.42 0.78
CA LEU A 468 -12.11 15.54 1.83
C LEU A 468 -10.97 14.66 1.29
N ALA A 469 -11.12 14.10 0.08
CA ALA A 469 -10.09 13.32 -0.58
C ALA A 469 -9.25 14.21 -1.51
N ASN A 470 -7.93 14.02 -1.51
CA ASN A 470 -6.98 14.88 -2.24
C ASN A 470 -6.73 14.40 -3.68
N TYR A 471 -7.78 14.03 -4.41
CA TYR A 471 -7.68 13.66 -5.82
C TYR A 471 -7.94 14.85 -6.75
N LYS A 472 -7.18 14.94 -7.84
CA LYS A 472 -7.47 15.85 -8.94
C LYS A 472 -8.52 15.20 -9.86
N VAL A 473 -9.79 15.52 -9.60
CA VAL A 473 -10.92 14.93 -10.34
C VAL A 473 -11.11 15.64 -11.68
N LEU A 474 -11.20 14.85 -12.74
CA LEU A 474 -11.37 15.29 -14.13
C LEU A 474 -12.81 15.07 -14.58
N ARG A 475 -13.43 16.11 -15.17
CA ARG A 475 -14.74 16.00 -15.81
C ARG A 475 -14.58 15.53 -17.25
N THR A 476 -15.26 14.44 -17.60
CA THR A 476 -15.30 13.90 -18.98
C THR A 476 -16.67 14.09 -19.64
N GLY A 477 -17.65 14.59 -18.88
CA GLY A 477 -19.01 14.83 -19.33
C GLY A 477 -19.94 15.16 -18.17
N PHE A 478 -21.24 15.23 -18.46
CA PHE A 478 -22.22 15.50 -17.41
C PHE A 478 -22.22 14.40 -16.36
N ARG A 479 -21.76 14.73 -15.14
CA ARG A 479 -21.62 13.79 -14.00
C ARG A 479 -20.78 12.55 -14.30
N LYS A 480 -19.80 12.70 -15.18
CA LYS A 480 -18.80 11.66 -15.46
C LYS A 480 -17.45 12.19 -15.04
N TYR A 481 -16.76 11.38 -14.24
CA TYR A 481 -15.50 11.75 -13.61
C TYR A 481 -14.45 10.67 -13.82
N GLU A 482 -13.21 11.12 -13.96
CA GLU A 482 -12.01 10.30 -14.00
C GLU A 482 -10.95 10.95 -13.09
N ILE A 483 -9.95 10.17 -12.72
CA ILE A 483 -8.66 10.68 -12.26
C ILE A 483 -7.57 10.19 -13.19
N CYS A 484 -6.45 10.89 -13.23
CA CYS A 484 -5.23 10.41 -13.83
C CYS A 484 -4.38 9.76 -12.74
N THR A 485 -3.99 8.51 -12.95
CA THR A 485 -3.06 7.76 -12.11
C THR A 485 -1.90 7.24 -12.94
N GLU A 486 -0.94 6.56 -12.31
CA GLU A 486 0.25 6.06 -12.98
C GLU A 486 0.39 4.55 -12.77
N ILE A 487 0.80 3.85 -13.82
CA ILE A 487 1.14 2.43 -13.82
C ILE A 487 2.54 2.27 -14.38
N GLY A 488 3.23 1.19 -14.05
CA GLY A 488 4.58 1.00 -14.55
C GLY A 488 4.98 -0.46 -14.73
N TYR A 489 6.10 -0.64 -15.42
CA TYR A 489 6.78 -1.91 -15.58
C TYR A 489 8.28 -1.71 -15.40
N ILE A 490 8.91 -2.65 -14.70
CA ILE A 490 10.31 -2.59 -14.30
C ILE A 490 10.99 -3.93 -14.59
N GLU A 491 12.23 -3.85 -15.04
CA GLU A 491 13.15 -4.99 -15.12
C GLU A 491 14.43 -4.69 -14.33
N PHE A 492 14.74 -5.58 -13.38
CA PHE A 492 16.03 -5.63 -12.69
C PHE A 492 16.86 -6.77 -13.31
N GLY A 493 17.78 -6.43 -14.17
CA GLY A 493 18.45 -7.39 -15.03
C GLY A 493 17.41 -8.13 -15.90
N ARG A 494 17.71 -9.41 -16.16
CA ARG A 494 16.76 -10.35 -16.78
C ARG A 494 16.09 -11.25 -15.75
N GLN A 495 16.42 -11.06 -14.48
CA GLN A 495 16.10 -11.96 -13.40
C GLN A 495 14.78 -11.63 -12.73
N LEU A 496 14.38 -10.35 -12.72
CA LEU A 496 13.17 -9.94 -12.03
C LEU A 496 12.39 -8.90 -12.81
N LYS A 497 11.13 -9.21 -13.08
CA LYS A 497 10.13 -8.31 -13.66
C LYS A 497 9.08 -7.92 -12.63
N ALA A 498 8.70 -6.66 -12.62
CA ALA A 498 7.70 -6.13 -11.72
C ALA A 498 6.73 -5.19 -12.43
N VAL A 499 5.46 -5.23 -12.03
CA VAL A 499 4.47 -4.20 -12.39
C VAL A 499 4.24 -3.27 -11.22
N MET A 500 4.03 -1.99 -11.50
CA MET A 500 3.63 -0.98 -10.51
C MET A 500 2.14 -0.68 -10.69
N MET A 501 1.37 -0.81 -9.63
CA MET A 501 -0.08 -0.62 -9.64
C MET A 501 -0.51 0.37 -8.55
N PRO A 502 -1.46 1.26 -8.86
CA PRO A 502 -1.75 2.45 -8.04
C PRO A 502 -2.75 2.18 -6.90
N GLY A 503 -2.83 0.98 -6.37
CA GLY A 503 -3.81 0.67 -5.30
C GLY A 503 -3.64 -0.72 -4.71
N GLU A 504 -4.63 -1.11 -3.90
CA GLU A 504 -4.72 -2.44 -3.30
C GLU A 504 -5.24 -3.45 -4.33
N VAL A 505 -4.33 -4.24 -4.87
CA VAL A 505 -4.59 -5.15 -6.02
C VAL A 505 -5.08 -6.51 -5.53
N VAL A 506 -6.17 -7.02 -6.11
CA VAL A 506 -6.57 -8.42 -5.95
C VAL A 506 -5.55 -9.31 -6.66
N GLN A 507 -4.97 -10.27 -5.95
CA GLN A 507 -3.87 -11.11 -6.46
C GLN A 507 -4.21 -11.87 -7.74
N ASP A 508 -5.50 -12.22 -7.94
CA ASP A 508 -5.96 -12.89 -9.16
C ASP A 508 -5.65 -12.06 -10.42
N LEU A 509 -5.63 -10.72 -10.35
CA LEU A 509 -5.24 -9.86 -11.47
C LEU A 509 -3.77 -10.05 -11.88
N VAL A 510 -2.92 -10.46 -10.94
CA VAL A 510 -1.48 -10.66 -11.18
C VAL A 510 -1.19 -12.12 -11.54
N ALA A 511 -1.62 -13.06 -10.71
CA ALA A 511 -1.24 -14.47 -10.78
C ALA A 511 -2.30 -15.38 -11.39
N GLY A 512 -3.48 -14.85 -11.74
CA GLY A 512 -4.63 -15.63 -12.13
C GLY A 512 -5.42 -16.19 -10.95
N GLY A 513 -6.68 -16.46 -11.13
CA GLY A 513 -7.53 -17.02 -10.07
C GLY A 513 -9.01 -17.03 -10.43
N THR A 514 -9.80 -17.58 -9.51
CA THR A 514 -11.23 -17.83 -9.77
C THR A 514 -12.06 -16.56 -9.87
N SER A 515 -11.65 -15.43 -9.26
CA SER A 515 -12.41 -14.18 -9.39
C SER A 515 -12.43 -13.63 -10.82
N LEU A 516 -11.47 -14.05 -11.67
CA LEU A 516 -11.44 -13.68 -13.09
C LEU A 516 -12.39 -14.53 -13.96
N THR A 517 -12.94 -15.61 -13.42
CA THR A 517 -13.78 -16.56 -14.16
C THR A 517 -15.27 -16.33 -13.93
N ALA A 518 -16.10 -16.75 -14.88
CA ALA A 518 -17.55 -16.67 -14.76
C ALA A 518 -18.10 -17.40 -13.53
N ASP A 519 -17.52 -18.55 -13.20
CA ASP A 519 -17.96 -19.37 -12.06
C ASP A 519 -17.58 -18.74 -10.71
N GLY A 520 -16.43 -18.06 -10.64
CA GLY A 520 -15.89 -17.45 -9.43
C GLY A 520 -16.33 -16.00 -9.20
N SER A 521 -16.77 -15.29 -10.25
CA SER A 521 -17.09 -13.88 -10.19
C SER A 521 -18.52 -13.58 -9.74
N TYR A 522 -18.72 -12.37 -9.21
CA TYR A 522 -20.02 -11.86 -8.83
C TYR A 522 -21.00 -11.74 -9.99
N SER A 523 -20.53 -11.27 -11.16
CA SER A 523 -21.38 -11.07 -12.34
C SER A 523 -21.75 -12.37 -13.08
N GLY A 524 -21.05 -13.48 -12.82
CA GLY A 524 -21.18 -14.72 -13.59
C GLY A 524 -20.58 -14.62 -15.00
N LYS A 525 -19.60 -13.73 -15.20
CA LYS A 525 -18.87 -13.54 -16.46
C LYS A 525 -17.38 -13.61 -16.21
N ASP A 526 -16.64 -13.95 -17.25
CA ASP A 526 -15.18 -13.87 -17.23
C ASP A 526 -14.73 -12.39 -17.21
N PHE A 527 -13.57 -12.12 -16.61
CA PHE A 527 -12.88 -10.86 -16.77
C PHE A 527 -12.38 -10.74 -18.21
N GLU A 528 -12.31 -9.54 -18.74
CA GLU A 528 -12.01 -9.31 -20.17
C GLU A 528 -10.54 -9.47 -20.53
N PHE A 529 -9.63 -9.48 -19.54
CA PHE A 529 -8.18 -9.64 -19.74
C PHE A 529 -7.68 -10.91 -19.06
N ALA A 530 -6.59 -11.46 -19.60
CA ALA A 530 -5.79 -12.47 -18.92
C ALA A 530 -5.11 -11.86 -17.67
N PRO A 531 -4.65 -12.66 -16.69
CA PRO A 531 -3.84 -12.16 -15.59
C PRO A 531 -2.50 -11.60 -16.10
N LEU A 532 -1.91 -10.70 -15.31
CA LEU A 532 -0.71 -9.96 -15.74
C LEU A 532 0.50 -10.87 -15.99
N ASN A 533 0.68 -11.94 -15.21
CA ASN A 533 1.74 -12.91 -15.45
C ASN A 533 1.65 -13.57 -16.85
N GLU A 534 0.45 -13.85 -17.33
CA GLU A 534 0.24 -14.34 -18.69
C GLU A 534 0.45 -13.25 -19.74
N ILE A 535 0.00 -12.01 -19.46
CA ILE A 535 0.17 -10.85 -20.36
C ILE A 535 1.65 -10.54 -20.57
N PHE A 536 2.47 -10.57 -19.51
CA PHE A 536 3.91 -10.33 -19.57
C PHE A 536 4.73 -11.59 -19.88
N GLY A 537 4.08 -12.76 -19.96
CA GLY A 537 4.76 -14.03 -20.24
C GLY A 537 5.78 -14.43 -19.17
N ASP A 538 5.54 -14.05 -17.90
CA ASP A 538 6.42 -14.29 -16.78
C ASP A 538 5.64 -14.79 -15.57
N GLU A 539 5.80 -16.09 -15.25
CA GLU A 539 5.12 -16.71 -14.10
C GLU A 539 5.63 -16.14 -12.76
N ASP A 540 6.83 -15.57 -12.75
CA ASP A 540 7.50 -15.00 -11.59
C ASP A 540 7.26 -13.49 -11.43
N LEU A 541 6.40 -12.90 -12.26
CA LEU A 541 6.05 -11.49 -12.23
C LEU A 541 5.60 -11.06 -10.83
N ILE A 542 6.23 -10.04 -10.27
CA ILE A 542 5.81 -9.45 -8.99
C ILE A 542 5.04 -8.14 -9.19
N CYS A 543 4.36 -7.71 -8.13
CA CYS A 543 3.61 -6.46 -8.10
C CYS A 543 4.16 -5.55 -7.00
N PHE A 544 4.37 -4.27 -7.32
CA PHE A 544 4.49 -3.18 -6.38
C PHE A 544 3.13 -2.49 -6.30
N GLY A 545 2.39 -2.76 -5.22
CA GLY A 545 1.07 -2.19 -4.97
C GLY A 545 1.16 -0.79 -4.36
N LEU A 546 0.07 -0.01 -4.42
CA LEU A 546 0.02 1.38 -3.92
C LEU A 546 1.20 2.25 -4.41
N ALA A 547 1.64 1.99 -5.63
CA ALA A 547 2.75 2.69 -6.27
C ALA A 547 2.25 3.90 -7.06
N ASN A 548 2.81 5.06 -6.80
CA ASN A 548 2.51 6.36 -7.44
C ASN A 548 1.06 6.88 -7.29
N ASP A 549 0.20 6.16 -6.59
CA ASP A 549 -1.16 6.58 -6.17
C ASP A 549 -1.75 5.59 -5.15
N ALA A 550 -2.89 5.95 -4.56
CA ALA A 550 -3.69 5.10 -3.69
C ALA A 550 -5.17 5.20 -4.11
N VAL A 551 -5.53 4.53 -5.21
CA VAL A 551 -6.90 4.56 -5.76
C VAL A 551 -7.89 3.66 -4.98
N GLY A 552 -7.46 3.09 -3.86
CA GLY A 552 -8.17 2.08 -3.09
C GLY A 552 -8.10 0.71 -3.74
N TYR A 553 -9.09 -0.13 -3.49
CA TYR A 553 -9.10 -1.50 -4.01
C TYR A 553 -9.26 -1.57 -5.53
N ILE A 554 -8.39 -2.35 -6.17
CA ILE A 554 -8.49 -2.71 -7.60
C ILE A 554 -9.07 -4.12 -7.69
N VAL A 555 -10.41 -4.17 -7.79
CA VAL A 555 -11.20 -5.40 -7.85
C VAL A 555 -11.53 -5.69 -9.31
N PRO A 556 -11.41 -6.95 -9.79
CA PRO A 556 -11.81 -7.32 -11.15
C PRO A 556 -13.25 -6.88 -11.46
N ASP A 557 -13.49 -6.23 -12.59
CA ASP A 557 -14.78 -5.61 -12.91
C ASP A 557 -15.92 -6.63 -13.02
N ASN A 558 -15.63 -7.87 -13.39
CA ASN A 558 -16.59 -8.98 -13.40
C ASN A 558 -16.97 -9.41 -11.97
N ASP A 559 -16.10 -9.18 -10.97
CA ASP A 559 -16.37 -9.49 -9.56
C ASP A 559 -16.78 -8.25 -8.72
N TYR A 560 -16.85 -7.07 -9.33
CA TYR A 560 -17.22 -5.84 -8.67
C TYR A 560 -18.73 -5.72 -8.42
N CYS A 561 -19.13 -5.45 -7.18
CA CYS A 561 -20.49 -5.06 -6.82
C CYS A 561 -20.50 -4.07 -5.66
N MET A 562 -20.84 -2.82 -5.92
CA MET A 562 -20.99 -1.84 -4.85
C MET A 562 -22.18 -2.16 -3.97
N CYS A 563 -21.91 -2.65 -2.76
CA CYS A 563 -22.91 -2.93 -1.74
C CYS A 563 -22.36 -2.54 -0.36
N ILE A 564 -23.24 -2.27 0.61
CA ILE A 564 -22.86 -1.94 2.00
C ILE A 564 -23.03 -3.13 2.96
N ALA A 565 -23.34 -4.29 2.45
CA ALA A 565 -23.58 -5.51 3.22
C ALA A 565 -22.90 -6.70 2.52
N PHE A 566 -22.82 -7.84 3.21
CA PHE A 566 -22.37 -9.10 2.64
C PHE A 566 -20.93 -9.11 2.14
N ASP A 567 -20.02 -8.47 2.87
CA ASP A 567 -18.58 -8.52 2.56
C ASP A 567 -18.16 -7.81 1.26
N HIS A 568 -18.68 -6.61 1.06
CA HIS A 568 -18.35 -5.73 -0.06
C HIS A 568 -17.51 -4.51 0.37
N TYR A 569 -16.67 -4.67 1.40
CA TYR A 569 -15.84 -3.58 1.91
C TYR A 569 -14.89 -3.04 0.84
N GLN A 570 -14.28 -3.93 0.06
CA GLN A 570 -13.32 -3.57 -0.97
C GLN A 570 -13.95 -2.63 -2.02
N GLU A 571 -15.16 -2.96 -2.50
CA GLU A 571 -15.86 -2.12 -3.47
C GLU A 571 -16.32 -0.79 -2.90
N LEU A 572 -16.60 -0.75 -1.59
CA LEU A 572 -16.99 0.48 -0.92
C LEU A 572 -15.87 1.52 -0.90
N ILE A 573 -14.62 1.06 -0.80
CA ILE A 573 -13.41 1.90 -0.69
C ILE A 573 -12.73 2.13 -2.05
N SER A 574 -13.10 1.39 -3.10
CA SER A 574 -12.56 1.58 -4.44
C SER A 574 -13.13 2.82 -5.13
N LEU A 575 -12.48 3.31 -6.18
CA LEU A 575 -13.01 4.37 -7.05
C LEU A 575 -14.27 3.95 -7.82
N GLY A 576 -14.52 2.63 -7.94
CA GLY A 576 -15.68 2.06 -8.60
C GLY A 576 -15.36 1.05 -9.70
N GLY A 577 -16.38 0.52 -10.34
CA GLY A 577 -16.19 -0.40 -11.48
C GLY A 577 -15.53 0.30 -12.68
N GLY A 578 -14.74 -0.44 -13.44
CA GLY A 578 -13.95 0.01 -14.58
C GLY A 578 -12.49 0.36 -14.26
N VAL A 579 -12.10 0.34 -12.98
CA VAL A 579 -10.72 0.64 -12.57
C VAL A 579 -9.77 -0.47 -12.96
N ALA A 580 -10.11 -1.72 -12.64
CA ALA A 580 -9.27 -2.89 -12.97
C ALA A 580 -9.05 -3.01 -14.47
N SER A 581 -10.13 -2.91 -15.27
CA SER A 581 -10.04 -2.96 -16.74
C SER A 581 -9.14 -1.84 -17.30
N ALA A 582 -9.25 -0.61 -16.78
CA ALA A 582 -8.42 0.50 -17.24
C ALA A 582 -6.94 0.30 -16.91
N VAL A 583 -6.63 -0.16 -15.70
CA VAL A 583 -5.26 -0.42 -15.23
C VAL A 583 -4.64 -1.59 -15.98
N VAL A 584 -5.33 -2.74 -16.04
CA VAL A 584 -4.83 -3.94 -16.74
C VAL A 584 -4.66 -3.69 -18.23
N LYS A 585 -5.60 -2.95 -18.86
CA LYS A 585 -5.43 -2.54 -20.26
C LYS A 585 -4.16 -1.72 -20.47
N GLY A 586 -3.92 -0.72 -19.60
CA GLY A 586 -2.72 0.11 -19.68
C GLY A 586 -1.44 -0.70 -19.53
N LEU A 587 -1.41 -1.72 -18.63
CA LEU A 587 -0.29 -2.63 -18.47
C LEU A 587 -0.15 -3.57 -19.67
N ALA A 588 -1.26 -4.04 -20.27
CA ALA A 588 -1.20 -4.82 -21.51
C ALA A 588 -0.61 -4.01 -22.67
N ASP A 589 -0.99 -2.72 -22.79
CA ASP A 589 -0.39 -1.81 -23.77
C ASP A 589 1.11 -1.57 -23.52
N ILE A 590 1.59 -1.65 -22.26
CA ILE A 590 3.01 -1.63 -21.91
C ILE A 590 3.68 -2.93 -22.31
N ALA A 591 3.07 -4.09 -22.00
CA ALA A 591 3.63 -5.39 -22.34
C ALA A 591 3.78 -5.58 -23.86
N GLU A 592 2.81 -5.11 -24.66
CA GLU A 592 2.90 -5.14 -26.14
C GLU A 592 4.08 -4.33 -26.69
N GLU A 593 4.49 -3.28 -25.98
CA GLU A 593 5.55 -2.35 -26.41
C GLU A 593 6.95 -2.72 -25.89
N TYR A 594 7.04 -3.29 -24.67
CA TYR A 594 8.29 -3.40 -23.92
C TYR A 594 8.65 -4.81 -23.41
N ALA A 595 7.69 -5.78 -23.33
CA ALA A 595 7.94 -7.09 -22.72
C ALA A 595 8.19 -8.22 -23.74
#